data_09025fcb2ebdadd9ad25bec22a48295f
#
_entry.id   09025fcb2ebdadd9ad25bec22a48295f
#
_cell.length_a   1.000
_cell.length_b   1.000
_cell.length_c   1.000
_cell.angle_alpha   90.00
_cell.angle_beta   90.00
_cell.angle_gamma   90.00
#
_symmetry.space_group_name_H-M   'P 1'
#
loop_
_entity.id
_entity.type
_entity.pdbx_description
1 polymer ?
#
loop_
_entity_poly.entity_id
_entity_poly.type
_entity_poly.pdbx_seq_one_letter_code
_entity_poly.pdbx_strand_id
1 'polypeptide(L)'
;MLTLRKFKITNPYAGVDWDSWHHYKTNLHTHSTASDAQVDFSDMIKAYYDADFDILAMTDHGVVNHGWNQKPRRIPVLSVSSIIKKPTWLSDEEYGAILDGTYKNRGRGMTDLRYGIEINTAVFTKAHVNGFFTEYGQGLVGHENDFEGPVKGVAESGGLSVINHPGDWLESYVDVNHAHEKKNVELFADILKKYPSCLGIEAFNRIDTVTCADRILWDELLSAVIPSGRNVWGFANSDAHVLSDIDTSFMDFVLPDRTEQTVRRGMENGTFFSVGRRAVYELGKDFVGEGEYPTVTRITVNEDEQSISIEGKNYNRVQWISNGKIIAEGEKIDLIAASQNIGCYVRAQLLGKGGICLTQAFVLDDGSMHEVTLRNITPQQRKLERAEDKFKSTRFYVLGQEISREIAYRKRRRQEKKK
;
A
#
# COMPACT_ATOMS: atom_id res chain seq x y z
N MET A 1 -35.38 25.98 1.07
CA MET A 1 -34.01 26.19 1.64
C MET A 1 -33.32 24.85 1.56
N LEU A 2 -32.22 24.74 0.85
CA LEU A 2 -31.36 23.55 0.92
C LEU A 2 -30.79 23.51 2.35
N THR A 3 -31.09 22.46 3.10
CA THR A 3 -30.51 22.25 4.43
C THR A 3 -29.01 22.03 4.20
N LEU A 4 -28.17 22.91 4.76
CA LEU A 4 -26.72 22.76 4.68
C LEU A 4 -26.33 21.50 5.43
N ARG A 5 -25.62 20.57 4.74
CA ARG A 5 -25.08 19.37 5.36
C ARG A 5 -23.93 19.79 6.30
N LYS A 6 -24.00 19.33 7.55
CA LYS A 6 -22.90 19.41 8.51
C LYS A 6 -22.38 18.01 8.75
N PHE A 7 -21.09 17.91 8.97
CA PHE A 7 -20.41 16.63 9.14
C PHE A 7 -19.75 16.55 10.52
N LYS A 8 -19.88 15.42 11.18
CA LYS A 8 -18.94 15.00 12.20
C LYS A 8 -17.69 14.49 11.49
N ILE A 9 -16.53 15.04 11.82
CA ILE A 9 -15.27 14.77 11.11
C ILE A 9 -14.43 13.81 11.95
N THR A 10 -14.14 12.59 11.41
CA THR A 10 -13.14 11.73 12.02
C THR A 10 -11.80 11.93 11.29
N ASN A 11 -10.85 12.54 12.00
CA ASN A 11 -9.53 12.87 11.51
C ASN A 11 -8.53 11.76 11.88
N PRO A 12 -7.90 11.04 10.93
CA PRO A 12 -6.89 10.02 11.24
C PRO A 12 -5.63 10.60 11.90
N TYR A 13 -5.40 11.90 11.75
CA TYR A 13 -4.27 12.61 12.32
C TYR A 13 -4.60 13.36 13.63
N ALA A 14 -5.77 13.12 14.24
CA ALA A 14 -6.20 13.85 15.43
C ALA A 14 -5.24 13.69 16.64
N GLY A 15 -4.51 12.59 16.70
CA GLY A 15 -3.53 12.30 17.76
C GLY A 15 -2.11 12.80 17.46
N VAL A 16 -1.87 13.39 16.28
CA VAL A 16 -0.52 13.85 15.88
C VAL A 16 -0.19 15.18 16.55
N ASP A 17 0.93 15.21 17.25
CA ASP A 17 1.55 16.46 17.71
C ASP A 17 2.50 16.97 16.63
N TRP A 18 2.01 17.92 15.83
CA TRP A 18 2.72 18.47 14.67
C TRP A 18 3.96 19.31 15.06
N ASP A 19 4.12 19.65 16.31
CA ASP A 19 5.25 20.46 16.78
C ASP A 19 6.40 19.59 17.33
N SER A 20 6.11 18.33 17.75
CA SER A 20 7.09 17.45 18.37
C SER A 20 7.30 16.11 17.67
N TRP A 21 6.34 15.64 16.86
CA TRP A 21 6.49 14.39 16.14
C TRP A 21 7.31 14.56 14.87
N HIS A 22 7.90 13.47 14.40
CA HIS A 22 8.83 13.47 13.28
C HIS A 22 8.28 12.69 12.09
N HIS A 23 8.73 13.09 10.91
CA HIS A 23 8.51 12.36 9.66
C HIS A 23 9.52 11.23 9.55
N TYR A 24 9.04 10.02 9.21
CA TYR A 24 9.87 8.84 9.03
C TYR A 24 9.58 8.19 7.69
N LYS A 25 10.54 8.27 6.77
CA LYS A 25 10.47 7.64 5.46
C LYS A 25 10.51 6.12 5.63
N THR A 26 9.44 5.44 5.20
CA THR A 26 9.17 4.05 5.56
C THR A 26 8.84 3.21 4.34
N ASN A 27 9.39 2.01 4.25
CA ASN A 27 8.95 1.01 3.29
C ASN A 27 8.63 -0.31 4.01
N LEU A 28 7.43 -0.84 3.76
CA LEU A 28 6.91 -2.05 4.40
C LEU A 28 6.70 -3.21 3.41
N HIS A 29 7.23 -3.11 2.18
CA HIS A 29 7.14 -4.15 1.18
C HIS A 29 8.42 -4.16 0.32
N THR A 30 9.27 -5.15 0.55
CA THR A 30 10.51 -5.30 -0.21
C THR A 30 11.02 -6.74 -0.19
N HIS A 31 11.72 -7.13 -1.24
CA HIS A 31 12.21 -8.48 -1.49
C HIS A 31 13.74 -8.52 -1.62
N SER A 32 14.27 -9.72 -1.48
CA SER A 32 15.68 -10.00 -1.63
C SER A 32 15.94 -11.35 -2.28
N THR A 33 17.20 -11.77 -2.34
CA THR A 33 17.57 -13.14 -2.72
C THR A 33 17.11 -14.20 -1.72
N ALA A 34 16.50 -13.83 -0.60
CA ALA A 34 15.81 -14.77 0.27
C ALA A 34 14.53 -15.32 -0.37
N SER A 35 13.93 -14.59 -1.31
CA SER A 35 12.83 -15.07 -2.19
C SER A 35 13.19 -14.97 -3.66
N ASP A 36 12.70 -14.00 -4.39
CA ASP A 36 12.75 -13.92 -5.86
C ASP A 36 13.43 -12.66 -6.41
N ALA A 37 13.83 -11.71 -5.55
CA ALA A 37 14.54 -10.53 -5.99
C ALA A 37 15.98 -10.81 -6.45
N GLN A 38 16.56 -9.85 -7.15
CA GLN A 38 17.91 -9.94 -7.71
C GLN A 38 19.00 -9.45 -6.75
N VAL A 39 18.61 -8.67 -5.73
CA VAL A 39 19.54 -8.02 -4.78
C VAL A 39 19.65 -8.90 -3.54
N ASP A 40 20.88 -9.05 -3.04
CA ASP A 40 21.15 -9.79 -1.81
C ASP A 40 20.42 -9.16 -0.61
N PHE A 41 20.06 -9.99 0.39
CA PHE A 41 19.30 -9.55 1.55
C PHE A 41 20.02 -8.42 2.32
N SER A 42 21.32 -8.58 2.60
CA SER A 42 22.08 -7.55 3.30
C SER A 42 22.30 -6.30 2.44
N ASP A 43 22.49 -6.47 1.12
CA ASP A 43 22.70 -5.36 0.19
C ASP A 43 21.42 -4.54 -0.01
N MET A 44 20.26 -5.20 -0.03
CA MET A 44 18.97 -4.51 -0.10
C MET A 44 18.76 -3.60 1.12
N ILE A 45 19.03 -4.10 2.32
CA ILE A 45 18.93 -3.30 3.56
C ILE A 45 19.87 -2.10 3.52
N LYS A 46 21.15 -2.31 3.13
CA LYS A 46 22.13 -1.23 2.99
C LYS A 46 21.70 -0.19 1.94
N ALA A 47 21.08 -0.63 0.85
CA ALA A 47 20.61 0.27 -0.20
C ALA A 47 19.42 1.14 0.28
N TYR A 48 18.48 0.59 1.06
CA TYR A 48 17.44 1.41 1.70
C TYR A 48 18.01 2.39 2.72
N TYR A 49 19.01 1.97 3.49
CA TYR A 49 19.71 2.87 4.42
C TYR A 49 20.38 4.02 3.67
N ASP A 50 21.07 3.74 2.57
CA ASP A 50 21.71 4.73 1.71
C ASP A 50 20.69 5.64 0.99
N ALA A 51 19.47 5.17 0.75
CA ALA A 51 18.35 5.93 0.18
C ALA A 51 17.53 6.70 1.24
N ASP A 52 18.10 6.83 2.44
CA ASP A 52 17.59 7.69 3.51
C ASP A 52 16.27 7.23 4.17
N PHE A 53 15.99 5.92 4.13
CA PHE A 53 14.84 5.35 4.85
C PHE A 53 15.11 5.25 6.36
N ASP A 54 14.05 5.38 7.14
CA ASP A 54 14.05 5.36 8.61
C ASP A 54 13.46 4.10 9.20
N ILE A 55 12.56 3.44 8.47
CA ILE A 55 11.89 2.20 8.86
C ILE A 55 11.82 1.30 7.64
N LEU A 56 12.21 0.03 7.80
CA LEU A 56 12.16 -0.96 6.73
C LEU A 56 11.64 -2.29 7.24
N ALA A 57 10.65 -2.87 6.54
CA ALA A 57 10.28 -4.28 6.67
C ALA A 57 10.80 -5.07 5.46
N MET A 58 11.54 -6.13 5.71
CA MET A 58 11.83 -7.16 4.72
C MET A 58 10.65 -8.12 4.68
N THR A 59 10.02 -8.26 3.51
CA THR A 59 8.80 -9.06 3.32
C THR A 59 8.97 -10.09 2.22
N ASP A 60 10.12 -10.75 2.20
CA ASP A 60 10.41 -11.82 1.27
C ASP A 60 9.27 -12.86 1.25
N HIS A 61 8.94 -13.38 0.09
CA HIS A 61 7.89 -14.36 -0.11
C HIS A 61 8.02 -15.59 0.80
N GLY A 62 7.05 -15.81 1.69
CA GLY A 62 7.02 -16.95 2.59
C GLY A 62 8.19 -17.02 3.58
N VAL A 63 8.88 -15.91 3.82
CA VAL A 63 10.04 -15.81 4.69
C VAL A 63 9.83 -14.72 5.72
N VAL A 64 9.57 -15.12 6.97
CA VAL A 64 9.46 -14.15 8.09
C VAL A 64 10.83 -13.57 8.41
N ASN A 65 10.93 -12.25 8.47
CA ASN A 65 12.11 -11.55 8.94
C ASN A 65 12.18 -11.54 10.47
N HIS A 66 13.15 -12.24 11.05
CA HIS A 66 13.38 -12.28 12.50
C HIS A 66 14.43 -11.27 12.98
N GLY A 67 15.09 -10.62 12.05
CA GLY A 67 16.16 -9.64 12.27
C GLY A 67 17.15 -9.64 11.10
N TRP A 68 17.67 -8.48 10.74
CA TRP A 68 18.58 -8.34 9.58
C TRP A 68 19.94 -9.01 9.76
N ASN A 69 20.32 -9.31 11.00
CA ASN A 69 21.49 -10.10 11.36
C ASN A 69 21.19 -11.60 11.50
N GLN A 70 19.95 -12.04 11.22
CA GLN A 70 19.56 -13.44 11.30
C GLN A 70 19.36 -14.03 9.91
N LYS A 71 19.90 -15.23 9.73
CA LYS A 71 19.79 -15.93 8.45
C LYS A 71 18.33 -16.15 8.05
N PRO A 72 17.88 -15.63 6.89
CA PRO A 72 16.53 -15.88 6.39
C PRO A 72 16.24 -17.37 6.19
N ARG A 73 15.09 -17.84 6.62
CA ARG A 73 14.61 -19.23 6.43
C ARG A 73 13.90 -19.37 5.09
N ARG A 74 14.63 -19.21 4.00
CA ARG A 74 14.09 -19.18 2.65
C ARG A 74 13.42 -20.48 2.20
N ILE A 75 12.49 -20.36 1.26
CA ILE A 75 11.90 -21.47 0.53
C ILE A 75 12.73 -21.69 -0.75
N PRO A 76 13.48 -22.81 -0.88
CA PRO A 76 14.40 -23.01 -2.02
C PRO A 76 13.73 -22.94 -3.39
N VAL A 77 12.47 -23.36 -3.51
CA VAL A 77 11.73 -23.37 -4.78
C VAL A 77 11.43 -21.95 -5.28
N LEU A 78 11.25 -20.97 -4.37
CA LEU A 78 11.04 -19.56 -4.72
C LEU A 78 12.33 -18.88 -5.10
N SER A 79 13.45 -19.41 -4.65
CA SER A 79 14.79 -18.93 -4.95
C SER A 79 15.39 -19.59 -6.20
N VAL A 80 14.61 -20.11 -7.14
CA VAL A 80 15.13 -20.79 -8.33
C VAL A 80 15.99 -19.88 -9.19
N SER A 81 15.63 -18.59 -9.31
CA SER A 81 16.48 -17.59 -9.98
C SER A 81 17.76 -17.29 -9.21
N SER A 82 17.79 -17.58 -7.92
CA SER A 82 18.91 -17.36 -6.98
C SER A 82 19.44 -18.65 -6.38
N ILE A 83 19.21 -19.82 -6.99
CA ILE A 83 19.77 -21.11 -6.53
C ILE A 83 21.29 -21.01 -6.34
N ILE A 84 21.95 -20.21 -7.16
CA ILE A 84 23.40 -19.96 -7.13
C ILE A 84 23.76 -18.87 -6.10
N LYS A 85 22.83 -17.93 -5.78
CA LYS A 85 23.04 -16.84 -4.85
C LYS A 85 22.47 -17.21 -3.48
N LYS A 86 23.32 -17.40 -2.51
CA LYS A 86 22.91 -17.58 -1.10
C LYS A 86 22.69 -16.20 -0.51
N PRO A 87 21.50 -15.90 0.09
CA PRO A 87 21.32 -14.63 0.78
C PRO A 87 22.31 -14.51 1.93
N THR A 88 22.95 -13.35 2.03
CA THR A 88 23.78 -12.96 3.16
C THR A 88 22.95 -12.07 4.10
N TRP A 89 23.31 -12.04 5.38
CA TRP A 89 22.70 -11.20 6.40
C TRP A 89 23.76 -10.28 6.98
N LEU A 90 23.33 -9.24 7.66
CA LEU A 90 24.23 -8.32 8.31
C LEU A 90 25.00 -9.02 9.44
N SER A 91 26.24 -8.63 9.69
CA SER A 91 26.90 -8.96 10.94
C SER A 91 26.23 -8.22 12.10
N ASP A 92 26.45 -8.68 13.34
CA ASP A 92 25.91 -7.99 14.52
C ASP A 92 26.42 -6.55 14.63
N GLU A 93 27.68 -6.32 14.19
CA GLU A 93 28.30 -4.99 14.14
C GLU A 93 27.63 -4.08 13.11
N GLU A 94 27.43 -4.56 11.87
CA GLU A 94 26.73 -3.81 10.82
C GLU A 94 25.29 -3.53 11.20
N TYR A 95 24.59 -4.53 11.78
CA TYR A 95 23.22 -4.40 12.24
C TYR A 95 23.10 -3.32 13.32
N GLY A 96 23.94 -3.38 14.36
CA GLY A 96 23.98 -2.35 15.41
C GLY A 96 24.27 -0.95 14.83
N ALA A 97 25.24 -0.85 13.93
CA ALA A 97 25.63 0.43 13.31
C ALA A 97 24.52 1.02 12.41
N ILE A 98 23.70 0.19 11.75
CA ILE A 98 22.53 0.65 10.99
C ILE A 98 21.42 1.11 11.93
N LEU A 99 21.15 0.36 13.01
CA LEU A 99 20.10 0.72 13.97
C LEU A 99 20.36 2.04 14.70
N ASP A 100 21.64 2.33 15.04
CA ASP A 100 22.04 3.54 15.76
C ASP A 100 22.47 4.70 14.86
N GLY A 101 22.68 4.45 13.56
CA GLY A 101 23.06 5.48 12.58
C GLY A 101 24.55 5.71 12.44
N THR A 102 25.41 4.91 13.06
CA THR A 102 26.88 5.03 12.91
C THR A 102 27.39 4.41 11.61
N TYR A 103 26.62 3.53 10.98
CA TYR A 103 26.96 3.00 9.66
C TYR A 103 27.12 4.14 8.66
N LYS A 104 28.28 4.21 8.00
CA LYS A 104 28.68 5.28 7.07
C LYS A 104 28.53 6.71 7.65
N ASN A 105 28.51 6.86 8.97
CA ASN A 105 28.34 8.15 9.66
C ASN A 105 27.08 8.93 9.25
N ARG A 106 25.97 8.23 8.97
CA ARG A 106 24.68 8.86 8.60
C ARG A 106 24.11 9.73 9.74
N GLY A 107 24.41 9.38 11.00
CA GLY A 107 23.92 10.11 12.19
C GLY A 107 22.44 9.86 12.52
N ARG A 108 21.73 9.05 11.74
CA ARG A 108 20.33 8.66 11.91
C ARG A 108 20.18 7.17 11.59
N GLY A 109 19.71 6.39 12.52
CA GLY A 109 19.52 4.96 12.33
C GLY A 109 18.31 4.60 11.48
N MET A 110 18.15 3.32 11.13
CA MET A 110 17.01 2.75 10.46
C MET A 110 16.45 1.59 11.30
N THR A 111 15.13 1.57 11.52
CA THR A 111 14.45 0.54 12.30
C THR A 111 14.20 -0.70 11.46
N ASP A 112 14.59 -1.85 11.96
CA ASP A 112 14.18 -3.16 11.48
C ASP A 112 12.77 -3.47 11.99
N LEU A 113 11.77 -3.38 11.12
CA LEU A 113 10.42 -3.82 11.45
C LEU A 113 10.36 -5.33 11.25
N ARG A 114 10.61 -6.07 12.34
CA ARG A 114 10.67 -7.53 12.33
C ARG A 114 9.30 -8.16 12.14
N TYR A 115 9.30 -9.45 11.85
CA TYR A 115 8.09 -10.24 11.63
C TYR A 115 7.22 -9.72 10.46
N GLY A 116 7.89 -9.18 9.44
CA GLY A 116 7.32 -8.88 8.12
C GLY A 116 7.43 -10.09 7.20
N ILE A 117 6.44 -10.29 6.34
CA ILE A 117 6.38 -11.38 5.36
C ILE A 117 5.37 -11.04 4.26
N GLU A 118 5.65 -11.41 3.01
CA GLU A 118 4.61 -11.50 2.00
C GLU A 118 4.11 -12.94 1.84
N ILE A 119 2.80 -13.13 1.93
CA ILE A 119 2.10 -14.40 1.95
C ILE A 119 1.43 -14.64 0.58
N ASN A 120 1.09 -15.89 0.28
CA ASN A 120 0.57 -16.37 -1.01
C ASN A 120 1.59 -16.35 -2.16
N THR A 121 2.72 -16.83 -1.86
CA THR A 121 3.95 -16.76 -2.62
C THR A 121 4.12 -17.88 -3.63
N ALA A 122 3.06 -18.56 -4.02
CA ALA A 122 3.20 -19.48 -5.12
C ALA A 122 3.67 -18.66 -6.33
N VAL A 123 4.73 -19.13 -6.96
CA VAL A 123 5.37 -18.56 -8.17
C VAL A 123 4.36 -18.19 -9.28
N PHE A 124 3.08 -18.46 -9.05
CA PHE A 124 1.99 -18.37 -10.01
C PHE A 124 0.72 -17.76 -9.41
N THR A 125 0.78 -17.00 -8.31
CA THR A 125 -0.37 -16.26 -7.81
C THR A 125 -0.09 -14.78 -7.75
N LYS A 126 -1.13 -13.96 -7.90
CA LYS A 126 -1.08 -12.50 -7.80
C LYS A 126 -1.87 -11.97 -6.60
N ALA A 127 -2.46 -12.87 -5.82
CA ALA A 127 -3.21 -12.53 -4.62
C ALA A 127 -2.25 -12.51 -3.42
N HIS A 128 -1.48 -11.44 -3.31
CA HIS A 128 -0.46 -11.29 -2.27
C HIS A 128 -0.95 -10.44 -1.09
N VAL A 129 -0.49 -10.79 0.10
CA VAL A 129 -0.83 -10.10 1.35
C VAL A 129 0.42 -9.95 2.20
N ASN A 130 0.75 -8.74 2.59
CA ASN A 130 1.75 -8.52 3.62
C ASN A 130 1.16 -8.81 5.01
N GLY A 131 1.90 -9.61 5.78
CA GLY A 131 1.68 -9.83 7.20
C GLY A 131 2.78 -9.14 8.01
N PHE A 132 2.39 -8.53 9.12
CA PHE A 132 3.30 -7.85 10.05
C PHE A 132 3.04 -8.31 11.47
N PHE A 133 4.09 -8.33 12.30
CA PHE A 133 4.01 -8.76 13.69
C PHE A 133 3.45 -10.19 13.85
N THR A 134 3.83 -11.09 12.93
CA THR A 134 3.30 -12.43 12.81
C THR A 134 4.36 -13.45 12.41
N GLU A 135 4.20 -14.67 12.89
CA GLU A 135 4.93 -15.86 12.38
C GLU A 135 4.13 -16.63 11.31
N TYR A 136 2.89 -16.21 11.05
CA TYR A 136 2.06 -16.89 10.07
C TYR A 136 2.60 -16.68 8.66
N GLY A 137 2.65 -17.74 7.91
CA GLY A 137 3.09 -17.72 6.51
C GLY A 137 4.51 -18.25 6.28
N GLN A 138 5.33 -18.40 7.32
CA GLN A 138 6.68 -18.94 7.18
C GLN A 138 6.67 -20.34 6.52
N GLY A 139 7.32 -20.44 5.37
CA GLY A 139 7.40 -21.70 4.62
C GLY A 139 6.15 -22.06 3.82
N LEU A 140 5.09 -21.28 3.86
CA LEU A 140 3.89 -21.51 3.08
C LEU A 140 4.10 -21.12 1.61
N VAL A 141 3.93 -22.06 0.72
CA VAL A 141 4.01 -21.85 -0.72
C VAL A 141 2.58 -21.76 -1.28
N GLY A 142 1.88 -20.69 -0.94
CA GLY A 142 0.58 -20.29 -1.48
C GLY A 142 -0.33 -21.44 -1.93
N HIS A 143 -0.98 -22.11 -1.00
CA HIS A 143 -1.94 -23.16 -1.32
C HIS A 143 -3.38 -22.65 -1.35
N GLU A 144 -3.61 -21.47 -0.78
CA GLU A 144 -4.88 -20.75 -0.84
C GLU A 144 -4.69 -19.52 -1.74
N ASN A 145 -5.04 -19.66 -3.00
CA ASN A 145 -4.87 -18.62 -4.01
C ASN A 145 -5.97 -17.54 -3.91
N ASP A 146 -6.21 -17.04 -2.72
CA ASP A 146 -7.15 -15.97 -2.44
C ASP A 146 -6.55 -15.00 -1.42
N PHE A 147 -7.15 -13.83 -1.26
CA PHE A 147 -6.73 -12.83 -0.28
C PHE A 147 -7.24 -13.14 1.13
N GLU A 148 -8.39 -13.84 1.26
CA GLU A 148 -9.03 -14.05 2.55
C GLU A 148 -8.25 -15.01 3.45
N GLY A 149 -7.70 -16.09 2.89
CA GLY A 149 -6.92 -17.08 3.64
C GLY A 149 -5.73 -16.48 4.38
N PRO A 150 -4.82 -15.77 3.68
CA PRO A 150 -3.71 -15.06 4.30
C PRO A 150 -4.13 -14.04 5.34
N VAL A 151 -5.10 -13.18 5.02
CA VAL A 151 -5.63 -12.18 5.97
C VAL A 151 -6.16 -12.82 7.23
N LYS A 152 -6.94 -13.90 7.10
CA LYS A 152 -7.45 -14.68 8.22
C LYS A 152 -6.33 -15.25 9.09
N GLY A 153 -5.32 -15.90 8.48
CA GLY A 153 -4.21 -16.50 9.21
C GLY A 153 -3.40 -15.46 9.98
N VAL A 154 -3.14 -14.30 9.40
CA VAL A 154 -2.49 -13.18 10.09
C VAL A 154 -3.36 -12.67 11.24
N ALA A 155 -4.67 -12.51 11.04
CA ALA A 155 -5.60 -12.08 12.08
C ALA A 155 -5.64 -13.04 13.27
N GLU A 156 -5.72 -14.35 13.01
CA GLU A 156 -5.72 -15.40 14.04
C GLU A 156 -4.41 -15.47 14.83
N SER A 157 -3.29 -15.01 14.24
CA SER A 157 -1.99 -14.91 14.91
C SER A 157 -1.76 -13.58 15.65
N GLY A 158 -2.74 -12.66 15.64
CA GLY A 158 -2.64 -11.34 16.28
C GLY A 158 -1.78 -10.32 15.52
N GLY A 159 -1.46 -10.61 14.27
CA GLY A 159 -0.74 -9.72 13.35
C GLY A 159 -1.63 -8.70 12.66
N LEU A 160 -1.01 -7.83 11.88
CA LEU A 160 -1.65 -6.88 10.98
C LEU A 160 -1.40 -7.29 9.53
N SER A 161 -2.34 -7.01 8.64
CA SER A 161 -2.16 -7.31 7.22
C SER A 161 -2.53 -6.15 6.31
N VAL A 162 -1.95 -6.15 5.11
CA VAL A 162 -2.22 -5.23 4.01
C VAL A 162 -2.35 -6.04 2.73
N ILE A 163 -3.37 -5.76 1.92
CA ILE A 163 -3.56 -6.37 0.60
C ILE A 163 -2.62 -5.68 -0.38
N ASN A 164 -1.73 -6.46 -1.01
CA ASN A 164 -0.71 -5.94 -1.90
C ASN A 164 -1.24 -5.78 -3.33
N HIS A 165 -0.83 -4.70 -3.99
CA HIS A 165 -1.00 -4.42 -5.43
C HIS A 165 -2.22 -5.14 -6.09
N PRO A 166 -3.46 -4.93 -5.57
CA PRO A 166 -4.65 -5.65 -6.05
C PRO A 166 -4.91 -5.46 -7.54
N GLY A 167 -4.44 -4.36 -8.12
CA GLY A 167 -4.57 -4.07 -9.55
C GLY A 167 -3.86 -5.08 -10.46
N ASP A 168 -2.79 -5.71 -10.01
CA ASP A 168 -2.15 -6.79 -10.77
C ASP A 168 -3.05 -8.05 -10.80
N TRP A 169 -3.69 -8.39 -9.69
CA TRP A 169 -4.64 -9.51 -9.63
C TRP A 169 -5.92 -9.21 -10.42
N LEU A 170 -6.42 -7.99 -10.36
CA LEU A 170 -7.59 -7.52 -11.11
C LEU A 170 -7.32 -7.34 -12.60
N GLU A 171 -6.05 -7.33 -13.03
CA GLU A 171 -5.65 -6.96 -14.39
C GLU A 171 -6.15 -5.56 -14.80
N SER A 172 -6.19 -4.63 -13.85
CA SER A 172 -6.67 -3.26 -14.04
C SER A 172 -5.77 -2.43 -14.98
N TYR A 173 -4.56 -2.90 -15.25
CA TYR A 173 -3.69 -2.36 -16.30
C TYR A 173 -4.19 -2.69 -17.73
N VAL A 174 -5.05 -3.70 -17.89
CA VAL A 174 -5.72 -4.03 -19.16
C VAL A 174 -6.98 -3.18 -19.33
N ASP A 175 -7.80 -3.13 -18.28
CA ASP A 175 -8.99 -2.30 -18.23
C ASP A 175 -9.16 -1.71 -16.81
N VAL A 176 -9.01 -0.41 -16.69
CA VAL A 176 -9.15 0.33 -15.44
C VAL A 176 -10.53 0.15 -14.79
N ASN A 177 -11.55 -0.15 -15.59
CA ASN A 177 -12.91 -0.39 -15.09
C ASN A 177 -13.00 -1.62 -14.17
N HIS A 178 -12.05 -2.55 -14.23
CA HIS A 178 -12.01 -3.67 -13.29
C HIS A 178 -11.95 -3.21 -11.82
N ALA A 179 -11.34 -2.04 -11.54
CA ALA A 179 -11.29 -1.45 -10.21
C ALA A 179 -12.67 -0.90 -9.75
N HIS A 180 -13.57 -0.58 -10.68
CA HIS A 180 -14.94 -0.10 -10.41
C HIS A 180 -15.98 -1.24 -10.38
N GLU A 181 -15.62 -2.44 -10.82
CA GLU A 181 -16.57 -3.53 -10.86
C GLU A 181 -17.05 -3.91 -9.46
N LYS A 182 -18.35 -3.84 -9.23
CA LYS A 182 -18.98 -4.11 -7.92
C LYS A 182 -18.57 -5.45 -7.31
N LYS A 183 -18.36 -6.50 -8.14
CA LYS A 183 -17.91 -7.81 -7.65
C LYS A 183 -16.51 -7.74 -7.04
N ASN A 184 -15.62 -6.95 -7.64
CA ASN A 184 -14.24 -6.78 -7.19
C ASN A 184 -14.19 -5.91 -5.92
N VAL A 185 -14.94 -4.80 -5.92
CA VAL A 185 -15.10 -3.95 -4.72
C VAL A 185 -15.70 -4.76 -3.56
N GLU A 186 -16.73 -5.58 -3.80
CA GLU A 186 -17.36 -6.43 -2.79
C GLU A 186 -16.39 -7.46 -2.21
N LEU A 187 -15.53 -8.09 -3.05
CA LEU A 187 -14.53 -9.05 -2.60
C LEU A 187 -13.63 -8.46 -1.53
N PHE A 188 -13.03 -7.31 -1.81
CA PHE A 188 -12.11 -6.67 -0.87
C PHE A 188 -12.82 -6.01 0.30
N ALA A 189 -14.00 -5.41 0.07
CA ALA A 189 -14.80 -4.83 1.14
C ALA A 189 -15.26 -5.88 2.17
N ASP A 190 -15.67 -7.07 1.72
CA ASP A 190 -16.06 -8.18 2.62
C ASP A 190 -14.87 -8.61 3.50
N ILE A 191 -13.66 -8.73 2.94
CA ILE A 191 -12.44 -9.06 3.69
C ILE A 191 -12.14 -7.96 4.72
N LEU A 192 -12.12 -6.71 4.28
CA LEU A 192 -11.83 -5.55 5.14
C LEU A 192 -12.86 -5.43 6.28
N LYS A 193 -14.15 -5.61 6.02
CA LYS A 193 -15.19 -5.57 7.06
C LYS A 193 -15.07 -6.73 8.05
N LYS A 194 -14.69 -7.91 7.56
CA LYS A 194 -14.63 -9.13 8.37
C LYS A 194 -13.38 -9.19 9.27
N TYR A 195 -12.27 -8.64 8.81
CA TYR A 195 -10.98 -8.71 9.51
C TYR A 195 -10.43 -7.31 9.82
N PRO A 196 -10.72 -6.75 11.02
CA PRO A 196 -10.24 -5.41 11.39
C PRO A 196 -8.71 -5.25 11.37
N SER A 197 -7.96 -6.34 11.53
CA SER A 197 -6.49 -6.37 11.44
C SER A 197 -5.96 -6.27 10.00
N CYS A 198 -6.82 -6.43 8.98
CA CYS A 198 -6.49 -6.07 7.60
C CYS A 198 -6.72 -4.56 7.44
N LEU A 199 -5.65 -3.79 7.45
CA LEU A 199 -5.69 -2.35 7.60
C LEU A 199 -6.13 -1.62 6.32
N GLY A 200 -5.86 -2.19 5.16
CA GLY A 200 -6.16 -1.57 3.88
C GLY A 200 -5.48 -2.26 2.71
N ILE A 201 -5.21 -1.48 1.67
CA ILE A 201 -4.60 -1.94 0.42
C ILE A 201 -3.39 -1.08 0.05
N GLU A 202 -2.51 -1.57 -0.79
CA GLU A 202 -1.52 -0.70 -1.45
C GLU A 202 -2.21 0.18 -2.51
N ALA A 203 -2.09 1.49 -2.33
CA ALA A 203 -2.52 2.52 -3.29
C ALA A 203 -1.39 2.86 -4.28
N PHE A 204 -0.14 2.64 -3.89
CA PHE A 204 1.05 2.71 -4.74
C PHE A 204 1.92 1.48 -4.55
N ASN A 205 2.44 0.98 -5.67
CA ASN A 205 3.44 -0.08 -5.72
C ASN A 205 4.48 0.25 -6.79
N ARG A 206 5.59 -0.46 -6.79
CA ARG A 206 6.75 -0.33 -7.69
C ARG A 206 6.39 0.00 -9.14
N ILE A 207 5.45 -0.76 -9.71
CA ILE A 207 5.09 -0.66 -11.12
C ILE A 207 3.75 0.06 -11.27
N ASP A 208 3.75 1.37 -11.08
CA ASP A 208 2.51 2.18 -11.12
C ASP A 208 1.74 2.04 -12.45
N THR A 209 2.40 1.70 -13.57
CA THR A 209 1.71 1.38 -14.82
C THR A 209 0.84 0.12 -14.76
N VAL A 210 1.08 -0.76 -13.79
CA VAL A 210 0.29 -1.98 -13.55
C VAL A 210 -0.73 -1.76 -12.44
N THR A 211 -0.39 -0.94 -11.46
CA THR A 211 -1.16 -0.75 -10.22
C THR A 211 -1.82 0.64 -10.10
N CYS A 212 -1.78 1.45 -11.15
CA CYS A 212 -2.35 2.81 -11.12
C CYS A 212 -3.85 2.86 -10.77
N ALA A 213 -4.60 1.81 -11.09
CA ALA A 213 -6.01 1.70 -10.74
C ALA A 213 -6.27 1.31 -9.28
N ASP A 214 -5.24 1.00 -8.49
CA ASP A 214 -5.41 0.66 -7.06
C ASP A 214 -5.90 1.86 -6.26
N ARG A 215 -5.57 3.07 -6.68
CA ARG A 215 -6.11 4.30 -6.09
C ARG A 215 -7.62 4.46 -6.36
N ILE A 216 -8.08 4.02 -7.53
CA ILE A 216 -9.51 3.97 -7.87
C ILE A 216 -10.21 2.94 -6.99
N LEU A 217 -9.65 1.73 -6.89
CA LEU A 217 -10.17 0.70 -6.01
C LEU A 217 -10.21 1.17 -4.55
N TRP A 218 -9.18 1.87 -4.10
CA TRP A 218 -9.16 2.44 -2.75
C TRP A 218 -10.33 3.40 -2.49
N ASP A 219 -10.61 4.31 -3.44
CA ASP A 219 -11.75 5.23 -3.34
C ASP A 219 -13.11 4.49 -3.32
N GLU A 220 -13.25 3.43 -4.10
CA GLU A 220 -14.43 2.55 -4.07
C GLU A 220 -14.56 1.83 -2.71
N LEU A 221 -13.45 1.33 -2.17
CA LEU A 221 -13.42 0.67 -0.87
C LEU A 221 -13.70 1.63 0.28
N LEU A 222 -13.21 2.87 0.24
CA LEU A 222 -13.56 3.91 1.20
C LEU A 222 -15.08 4.11 1.23
N SER A 223 -15.70 4.25 0.06
CA SER A 223 -17.16 4.43 -0.07
C SER A 223 -17.96 3.21 0.43
N ALA A 224 -17.42 1.99 0.26
CA ALA A 224 -18.10 0.74 0.61
C ALA A 224 -17.93 0.33 2.08
N VAL A 225 -16.78 0.68 2.70
CA VAL A 225 -16.38 0.17 4.02
C VAL A 225 -16.62 1.19 5.13
N ILE A 226 -16.39 2.49 4.89
CA ILE A 226 -16.58 3.55 5.90
C ILE A 226 -17.97 3.51 6.54
N PRO A 227 -19.07 3.29 5.79
CA PRO A 227 -20.40 3.19 6.41
C PRO A 227 -20.58 2.02 7.39
N SER A 228 -19.68 1.03 7.39
CA SER A 228 -19.65 -0.03 8.41
C SER A 228 -18.92 0.35 9.70
N GLY A 229 -18.48 1.59 9.81
CA GLY A 229 -17.84 2.14 11.02
C GLY A 229 -16.32 2.03 11.05
N ARG A 230 -15.64 1.69 9.93
CA ARG A 230 -14.18 1.66 9.89
C ARG A 230 -13.61 2.37 8.65
N ASN A 231 -12.40 2.91 8.79
CA ASN A 231 -11.65 3.46 7.68
C ASN A 231 -10.82 2.36 6.96
N VAL A 232 -10.32 2.67 5.78
CA VAL A 232 -9.44 1.81 4.97
C VAL A 232 -8.20 2.63 4.60
N TRP A 233 -7.02 2.16 5.02
CA TRP A 233 -5.79 2.89 4.75
C TRP A 233 -5.24 2.55 3.35
N GLY A 234 -4.76 3.57 2.65
CA GLY A 234 -4.01 3.42 1.41
C GLY A 234 -2.52 3.41 1.72
N PHE A 235 -1.84 2.30 1.51
CA PHE A 235 -0.40 2.15 1.70
C PHE A 235 0.37 2.47 0.42
N ALA A 236 1.65 2.79 0.57
CA ALA A 236 2.57 2.98 -0.54
C ALA A 236 3.90 2.27 -0.26
N ASN A 237 4.30 1.38 -1.13
CA ASN A 237 5.55 0.63 -0.98
C ASN A 237 6.24 0.45 -2.32
N SER A 238 7.55 0.25 -2.29
CA SER A 238 8.34 0.06 -3.50
C SER A 238 8.31 -1.37 -4.03
N ASP A 239 7.96 -2.37 -3.21
CA ASP A 239 7.97 -3.79 -3.62
C ASP A 239 9.27 -4.12 -4.41
N ALA A 240 10.41 -3.67 -3.86
CA ALA A 240 11.66 -3.64 -4.58
C ALA A 240 12.22 -5.05 -4.83
N HIS A 241 12.53 -5.34 -6.10
CA HIS A 241 13.20 -6.54 -6.54
C HIS A 241 14.60 -6.25 -7.12
N VAL A 242 14.82 -4.99 -7.49
CA VAL A 242 16.10 -4.44 -7.97
C VAL A 242 16.33 -3.07 -7.34
N LEU A 243 17.58 -2.58 -7.34
CA LEU A 243 17.91 -1.31 -6.68
C LEU A 243 17.16 -0.09 -7.26
N SER A 244 16.79 -0.14 -8.54
CA SER A 244 16.04 0.95 -9.19
C SER A 244 14.57 1.03 -8.76
N ASP A 245 14.06 0.05 -8.03
CA ASP A 245 12.71 0.06 -7.49
C ASP A 245 12.64 0.84 -6.17
N ILE A 246 13.77 0.94 -5.45
CA ILE A 246 13.86 1.70 -4.20
C ILE A 246 13.46 3.15 -4.46
N ASP A 247 12.71 3.75 -3.53
CA ASP A 247 12.24 5.14 -3.60
C ASP A 247 11.19 5.42 -4.70
N THR A 248 10.65 4.40 -5.36
CA THR A 248 9.55 4.61 -6.35
C THR A 248 8.23 4.96 -5.69
N SER A 249 7.97 4.36 -4.53
CA SER A 249 6.85 4.66 -3.64
C SER A 249 7.17 4.23 -2.21
N PHE A 250 6.64 4.96 -1.23
CA PHE A 250 6.91 4.75 0.18
C PHE A 250 5.88 5.48 1.04
N MET A 251 5.88 5.20 2.34
CA MET A 251 5.09 5.95 3.32
C MET A 251 5.95 6.97 4.04
N ASP A 252 5.34 8.10 4.37
CA ASP A 252 5.88 9.13 5.26
C ASP A 252 5.08 9.10 6.56
N PHE A 253 5.57 8.36 7.56
CA PHE A 253 4.93 8.26 8.87
C PHE A 253 5.21 9.50 9.70
N VAL A 254 4.18 9.95 10.44
CA VAL A 254 4.35 11.02 11.44
C VAL A 254 4.16 10.40 12.82
N LEU A 255 5.28 10.22 13.56
CA LEU A 255 5.34 9.47 14.80
C LEU A 255 6.22 10.18 15.85
N PRO A 256 5.99 9.95 17.16
CA PRO A 256 6.86 10.48 18.21
C PRO A 256 8.24 9.82 18.24
N ASP A 257 8.32 8.57 17.84
CA ASP A 257 9.53 7.77 17.70
C ASP A 257 9.32 6.66 16.66
N ARG A 258 10.37 5.88 16.37
CA ARG A 258 10.33 4.80 15.38
C ARG A 258 10.47 3.39 15.99
N THR A 259 10.01 3.20 17.24
CA THR A 259 9.94 1.86 17.84
C THR A 259 8.89 0.99 17.14
N GLU A 260 9.10 -0.33 17.14
CA GLU A 260 8.13 -1.26 16.52
C GLU A 260 6.70 -1.03 17.05
N GLN A 261 6.56 -0.76 18.35
CA GLN A 261 5.25 -0.51 18.96
C GLN A 261 4.60 0.78 18.43
N THR A 262 5.39 1.85 18.27
CA THR A 262 4.90 3.12 17.75
C THR A 262 4.55 3.01 16.28
N VAL A 263 5.37 2.30 15.48
CA VAL A 263 5.08 2.01 14.07
C VAL A 263 3.79 1.20 13.96
N ARG A 264 3.59 0.16 14.77
CA ARG A 264 2.35 -0.61 14.79
C ARG A 264 1.13 0.28 15.04
N ARG A 265 1.19 1.17 16.03
CA ARG A 265 0.10 2.14 16.30
C ARG A 265 -0.11 3.10 15.13
N GLY A 266 0.97 3.55 14.50
CA GLY A 266 0.90 4.40 13.30
C GLY A 266 0.19 3.71 12.15
N MET A 267 0.46 2.42 11.92
CA MET A 267 -0.25 1.61 10.94
C MET A 267 -1.75 1.46 11.29
N GLU A 268 -2.05 1.12 12.55
CA GLU A 268 -3.43 0.93 13.03
C GLU A 268 -4.26 2.22 12.93
N ASN A 269 -3.67 3.38 13.21
CA ASN A 269 -4.34 4.68 13.24
C ASN A 269 -4.29 5.43 11.89
N GLY A 270 -3.47 5.00 10.94
CA GLY A 270 -3.30 5.68 9.65
C GLY A 270 -2.53 7.00 9.77
N THR A 271 -1.59 7.14 10.73
CA THR A 271 -0.81 8.37 10.92
C THR A 271 0.38 8.43 9.96
N PHE A 272 0.09 8.28 8.68
CA PHE A 272 1.07 8.33 7.60
C PHE A 272 0.47 8.87 6.32
N PHE A 273 1.34 9.30 5.43
CA PHE A 273 1.03 9.72 4.07
C PHE A 273 1.59 8.69 3.08
N SER A 274 0.92 8.55 1.93
CA SER A 274 1.34 7.63 0.88
C SER A 274 1.95 8.41 -0.26
N VAL A 275 3.23 8.18 -0.53
CA VAL A 275 4.02 8.92 -1.53
C VAL A 275 4.29 8.04 -2.74
N GLY A 276 3.98 8.57 -3.93
CA GLY A 276 4.32 7.96 -5.21
C GLY A 276 5.21 8.88 -6.04
N ARG A 277 6.41 8.42 -6.39
CA ARG A 277 7.31 9.13 -7.29
C ARG A 277 6.99 8.90 -8.76
N ARG A 278 6.16 7.89 -9.03
CA ARG A 278 5.62 7.55 -10.35
C ARG A 278 4.12 7.41 -10.21
N ALA A 279 3.39 8.50 -10.41
CA ALA A 279 1.93 8.53 -10.35
C ALA A 279 1.38 8.70 -11.75
N VAL A 280 1.37 7.60 -12.51
CA VAL A 280 1.05 7.58 -13.95
C VAL A 280 -0.35 8.11 -14.24
N TYR A 281 -1.31 7.79 -13.39
CA TYR A 281 -2.70 8.19 -13.54
C TYR A 281 -2.90 9.70 -13.32
N GLU A 282 -2.23 10.29 -12.32
CA GLU A 282 -2.41 11.68 -11.92
C GLU A 282 -1.43 12.64 -12.61
N LEU A 283 -0.21 12.18 -12.88
CA LEU A 283 0.89 13.02 -13.37
C LEU A 283 1.34 12.69 -14.80
N GLY A 284 0.81 11.59 -15.35
CA GLY A 284 1.11 11.15 -16.70
C GLY A 284 2.14 10.02 -16.77
N LYS A 285 2.05 9.27 -17.85
CA LYS A 285 2.74 7.97 -18.02
C LYS A 285 4.28 8.07 -18.04
N ASP A 286 4.83 9.21 -18.43
CA ASP A 286 6.29 9.42 -18.52
C ASP A 286 6.83 10.20 -17.31
N PHE A 287 5.97 10.49 -16.33
CA PHE A 287 6.36 11.23 -15.14
C PHE A 287 7.27 10.38 -14.23
N VAL A 288 8.36 10.99 -13.82
CA VAL A 288 9.26 10.48 -12.78
C VAL A 288 9.56 11.62 -11.82
N GLY A 289 9.27 11.43 -10.54
CA GLY A 289 9.49 12.44 -9.51
C GLY A 289 10.97 12.79 -9.35
N GLU A 290 11.26 14.08 -9.35
CA GLU A 290 12.61 14.62 -9.19
C GLU A 290 12.71 15.52 -7.95
N GLY A 291 13.83 15.41 -7.23
CA GLY A 291 14.08 16.18 -6.02
C GLY A 291 13.19 15.79 -4.84
N GLU A 292 12.86 16.76 -3.98
CA GLU A 292 12.07 16.55 -2.79
C GLU A 292 10.61 16.23 -3.11
N TYR A 293 10.02 15.27 -2.40
CA TYR A 293 8.61 14.90 -2.56
C TYR A 293 7.68 15.86 -1.81
N PRO A 294 6.39 15.97 -2.24
CA PRO A 294 5.39 16.73 -1.51
C PRO A 294 5.23 16.19 -0.08
N THR A 295 5.34 17.06 0.91
CA THR A 295 5.29 16.72 2.33
C THR A 295 4.24 17.56 3.03
N VAL A 296 3.37 16.94 3.80
CA VAL A 296 2.41 17.62 4.70
C VAL A 296 3.10 17.91 6.02
N THR A 297 3.08 19.14 6.48
CA THR A 297 3.70 19.55 7.75
C THR A 297 2.70 19.83 8.86
N ARG A 298 1.43 20.07 8.50
CA ARG A 298 0.34 20.26 9.47
C ARG A 298 -1.01 20.04 8.81
N ILE A 299 -1.93 19.44 9.55
CA ILE A 299 -3.34 19.36 9.20
C ILE A 299 -4.15 20.00 10.32
N THR A 300 -5.06 20.90 9.95
CA THR A 300 -5.99 21.54 10.88
C THR A 300 -7.42 21.21 10.47
N VAL A 301 -8.18 20.62 11.38
CA VAL A 301 -9.61 20.36 11.23
C VAL A 301 -10.38 21.35 12.10
N ASN A 302 -11.29 22.09 11.49
CA ASN A 302 -12.17 23.02 12.21
C ASN A 302 -13.63 22.54 12.00
N GLU A 303 -14.20 21.90 13.05
CA GLU A 303 -15.56 21.40 13.02
C GLU A 303 -16.61 22.53 13.01
N ASP A 304 -16.34 23.66 13.67
CA ASP A 304 -17.27 24.80 13.71
C ASP A 304 -17.39 25.46 12.33
N GLU A 305 -16.26 25.66 11.66
CA GLU A 305 -16.20 26.19 10.30
C GLU A 305 -16.47 25.12 9.22
N GLN A 306 -16.54 23.86 9.60
CA GLN A 306 -16.67 22.75 8.67
C GLN A 306 -15.58 22.78 7.59
N SER A 307 -14.32 22.85 8.01
CA SER A 307 -13.20 22.97 7.09
C SER A 307 -12.01 22.08 7.50
N ILE A 308 -11.22 21.70 6.50
CA ILE A 308 -9.93 21.01 6.69
C ILE A 308 -8.89 21.80 5.91
N SER A 309 -7.76 22.09 6.53
CA SER A 309 -6.63 22.76 5.88
C SER A 309 -5.35 21.95 6.03
N ILE A 310 -4.48 22.06 5.02
CA ILE A 310 -3.20 21.40 4.93
C ILE A 310 -2.12 22.45 4.74
N GLU A 311 -1.08 22.37 5.54
CA GLU A 311 0.18 23.06 5.33
C GLU A 311 1.24 22.04 4.92
N GLY A 312 2.16 22.44 4.08
CA GLY A 312 3.21 21.54 3.62
C GLY A 312 4.21 22.23 2.71
N LYS A 313 5.02 21.43 2.01
CA LYS A 313 6.08 21.92 1.13
C LYS A 313 6.28 20.99 -0.07
N ASN A 314 7.00 21.48 -1.08
CA ASN A 314 7.40 20.74 -2.28
C ASN A 314 6.24 20.34 -3.19
N TYR A 315 5.07 21.00 -3.07
CA TYR A 315 3.93 20.83 -3.99
C TYR A 315 3.59 22.18 -4.66
N ASN A 316 2.84 22.07 -5.74
CA ASN A 316 2.30 23.23 -6.47
C ASN A 316 0.78 23.17 -6.64
N ARG A 317 0.15 22.05 -6.24
CA ARG A 317 -1.28 21.85 -6.33
C ARG A 317 -1.75 20.90 -5.24
N VAL A 318 -2.88 21.22 -4.61
CA VAL A 318 -3.61 20.36 -3.69
C VAL A 318 -4.99 20.12 -4.26
N GLN A 319 -5.41 18.87 -4.29
CA GLN A 319 -6.73 18.44 -4.77
C GLN A 319 -7.41 17.61 -3.69
N TRP A 320 -8.69 17.88 -3.47
CA TRP A 320 -9.54 17.14 -2.55
C TRP A 320 -10.40 16.16 -3.30
N ILE A 321 -10.39 14.91 -2.87
CA ILE A 321 -11.05 13.78 -3.52
C ILE A 321 -12.17 13.26 -2.63
N SER A 322 -13.33 13.00 -3.22
CA SER A 322 -14.43 12.23 -2.64
C SER A 322 -15.08 11.39 -3.74
N ASN A 323 -15.46 10.15 -3.43
CA ASN A 323 -16.02 9.21 -4.40
C ASN A 323 -15.19 9.12 -5.71
N GLY A 324 -13.84 9.10 -5.58
CA GLY A 324 -12.92 9.01 -6.71
C GLY A 324 -12.89 10.25 -7.62
N LYS A 325 -13.46 11.40 -7.21
CA LYS A 325 -13.53 12.62 -8.01
C LYS A 325 -12.87 13.79 -7.29
N ILE A 326 -12.22 14.65 -8.05
CA ILE A 326 -11.76 15.95 -7.54
C ILE A 326 -13.00 16.82 -7.29
N ILE A 327 -13.17 17.25 -6.02
CA ILE A 327 -14.32 18.05 -5.59
C ILE A 327 -13.94 19.47 -5.19
N ALA A 328 -12.67 19.71 -4.91
CA ALA A 328 -12.13 21.03 -4.61
C ALA A 328 -10.60 21.07 -4.88
N GLU A 329 -10.06 22.26 -5.03
CA GLU A 329 -8.62 22.51 -5.13
C GLU A 329 -8.19 23.60 -4.14
N GLY A 330 -6.91 23.56 -3.73
CA GLY A 330 -6.32 24.47 -2.76
C GLY A 330 -6.05 23.83 -1.40
N GLU A 331 -5.30 24.51 -0.57
CA GLU A 331 -4.82 24.02 0.73
C GLU A 331 -5.94 23.88 1.78
N LYS A 332 -7.08 24.51 1.58
CA LYS A 332 -8.25 24.43 2.46
C LYS A 332 -9.48 24.01 1.66
N ILE A 333 -10.23 23.04 2.20
CA ILE A 333 -11.56 22.69 1.72
C ILE A 333 -12.62 23.24 2.68
N ASP A 334 -13.67 23.87 2.10
CA ASP A 334 -14.92 24.20 2.78
C ASP A 334 -15.92 23.05 2.52
N LEU A 335 -16.21 22.27 3.57
CA LEU A 335 -17.06 21.09 3.47
C LEU A 335 -18.52 21.46 3.22
N ILE A 336 -18.97 22.66 3.62
CA ILE A 336 -20.33 23.13 3.33
C ILE A 336 -20.45 23.46 1.85
N ALA A 337 -19.51 24.23 1.32
CA ALA A 337 -19.51 24.59 -0.11
C ALA A 337 -19.38 23.35 -1.02
N ALA A 338 -18.58 22.36 -0.62
CA ALA A 338 -18.37 21.13 -1.36
C ALA A 338 -19.43 20.05 -1.09
N SER A 339 -20.36 20.26 -0.17
CA SER A 339 -21.23 19.23 0.43
C SER A 339 -22.03 18.38 -0.57
N GLN A 340 -22.41 18.93 -1.72
CA GLN A 340 -23.17 18.21 -2.76
C GLN A 340 -22.34 17.11 -3.46
N ASN A 341 -21.00 17.24 -3.43
CA ASN A 341 -20.06 16.32 -4.07
C ASN A 341 -19.40 15.36 -3.06
N ILE A 342 -19.65 15.56 -1.76
CA ILE A 342 -19.08 14.76 -0.68
C ILE A 342 -19.92 13.51 -0.48
N GLY A 343 -19.26 12.34 -0.48
CA GLY A 343 -19.79 11.08 0.02
C GLY A 343 -19.63 10.95 1.54
N CYS A 344 -19.05 9.84 1.99
CA CYS A 344 -18.74 9.60 3.40
C CYS A 344 -17.30 9.94 3.80
N TYR A 345 -16.49 10.46 2.89
CA TYR A 345 -15.09 10.83 3.14
C TYR A 345 -14.62 11.97 2.23
N VAL A 346 -13.52 12.59 2.64
CA VAL A 346 -12.62 13.34 1.76
C VAL A 346 -11.18 12.90 2.04
N ARG A 347 -10.34 12.93 1.03
CA ARG A 347 -8.88 12.82 1.15
C ARG A 347 -8.21 13.86 0.27
N ALA A 348 -6.99 14.25 0.62
CA ALA A 348 -6.23 15.17 -0.21
C ALA A 348 -5.11 14.45 -0.98
N GLN A 349 -4.75 15.02 -2.12
CA GLN A 349 -3.55 14.70 -2.85
C GLN A 349 -2.78 15.96 -3.18
N LEU A 350 -1.49 15.96 -2.82
CA LEU A 350 -0.55 17.05 -3.04
C LEU A 350 0.36 16.67 -4.22
N LEU A 351 0.38 17.46 -5.26
CA LEU A 351 1.13 17.18 -6.48
C LEU A 351 2.30 18.16 -6.62
N GLY A 352 3.47 17.63 -6.92
CA GLY A 352 4.69 18.42 -7.10
C GLY A 352 5.68 17.77 -8.06
N LYS A 353 6.85 18.40 -8.23
CA LYS A 353 7.92 17.87 -9.09
C LYS A 353 8.47 16.55 -8.57
N GLY A 354 8.47 16.33 -7.25
CA GLY A 354 8.97 15.12 -6.61
C GLY A 354 7.99 13.96 -6.60
N GLY A 355 6.76 14.13 -7.11
CA GLY A 355 5.73 13.11 -7.11
C GLY A 355 4.39 13.59 -6.56
N ILE A 356 3.67 12.66 -5.93
CA ILE A 356 2.39 12.89 -5.30
C ILE A 356 2.43 12.37 -3.85
N CYS A 357 1.75 13.08 -2.94
CA CYS A 357 1.54 12.66 -1.57
C CYS A 357 0.05 12.61 -1.28
N LEU A 358 -0.45 11.48 -0.79
CA LEU A 358 -1.85 11.26 -0.44
C LEU A 358 -2.03 11.28 1.08
N THR A 359 -3.06 11.99 1.55
CA THR A 359 -3.53 11.80 2.94
C THR A 359 -4.36 10.54 3.05
N GLN A 360 -4.47 10.00 4.26
CA GLN A 360 -5.53 9.06 4.60
C GLN A 360 -6.89 9.79 4.58
N ALA A 361 -7.98 9.02 4.46
CA ALA A 361 -9.31 9.60 4.34
C ALA A 361 -9.82 10.16 5.68
N PHE A 362 -10.33 11.39 5.65
CA PHE A 362 -11.15 11.97 6.72
C PHE A 362 -12.57 11.45 6.55
N VAL A 363 -13.11 10.78 7.56
CA VAL A 363 -14.50 10.30 7.51
C VAL A 363 -15.43 11.46 7.83
N LEU A 364 -16.47 11.61 7.01
CA LEU A 364 -17.44 12.70 7.09
C LEU A 364 -18.85 12.11 7.28
N ASP A 365 -19.36 12.18 8.51
CA ASP A 365 -20.67 11.65 8.88
C ASP A 365 -21.69 12.79 9.09
N ASP A 366 -22.71 12.85 8.24
CA ASP A 366 -23.84 13.80 8.35
C ASP A 366 -25.07 13.15 9.00
N GLY A 367 -24.92 11.97 9.58
CA GLY A 367 -26.01 11.18 10.17
C GLY A 367 -26.83 10.37 9.16
N SER A 368 -26.46 10.41 7.87
CA SER A 368 -27.15 9.63 6.82
C SER A 368 -26.36 8.38 6.39
N MET A 369 -25.19 8.13 6.99
CA MET A 369 -24.40 6.95 6.65
C MET A 369 -25.13 5.65 6.98
N HIS A 370 -25.23 4.79 6.00
CA HIS A 370 -25.76 3.44 6.15
C HIS A 370 -24.99 2.48 5.25
N GLU A 371 -24.92 1.22 5.66
CA GLU A 371 -24.25 0.20 4.83
C GLU A 371 -24.89 0.09 3.46
N VAL A 372 -24.05 0.13 2.44
CA VAL A 372 -24.47 0.01 1.05
C VAL A 372 -24.35 -1.45 0.60
N THR A 373 -25.44 -2.03 0.15
CA THR A 373 -25.39 -3.31 -0.57
C THR A 373 -24.84 -3.04 -1.97
N LEU A 374 -23.63 -3.49 -2.23
CA LEU A 374 -22.96 -3.27 -3.53
C LEU A 374 -23.69 -3.99 -4.66
N ARG A 375 -24.16 -5.20 -4.39
CA ARG A 375 -24.87 -6.04 -5.35
C ARG A 375 -25.99 -6.83 -4.69
N ASN A 376 -27.10 -6.92 -5.40
CA ASN A 376 -28.18 -7.82 -5.02
C ASN A 376 -28.05 -9.13 -5.79
N ILE A 377 -27.25 -10.07 -5.26
CA ILE A 377 -27.01 -11.38 -5.86
C ILE A 377 -27.45 -12.51 -4.95
N THR A 378 -27.88 -13.60 -5.55
CA THR A 378 -28.23 -14.80 -4.79
C THR A 378 -26.98 -15.48 -4.20
N PRO A 379 -27.12 -16.25 -3.10
CA PRO A 379 -26.04 -17.06 -2.56
C PRO A 379 -25.40 -18.01 -3.59
N GLN A 380 -26.19 -18.49 -4.56
CA GLN A 380 -25.71 -19.35 -5.62
C GLN A 380 -24.82 -18.59 -6.62
N GLN A 381 -25.21 -17.37 -7.01
CA GLN A 381 -24.40 -16.51 -7.87
C GLN A 381 -23.07 -16.17 -7.19
N ARG A 382 -23.10 -15.79 -5.91
CA ARG A 382 -21.88 -15.53 -5.12
C ARG A 382 -20.95 -16.75 -5.06
N LYS A 383 -21.53 -17.96 -4.92
CA LYS A 383 -20.75 -19.21 -4.93
C LYS A 383 -20.08 -19.47 -6.30
N LEU A 384 -20.77 -19.16 -7.39
CA LEU A 384 -20.22 -19.30 -8.75
C LEU A 384 -19.08 -18.31 -8.98
N GLU A 385 -19.24 -17.05 -8.61
CA GLU A 385 -18.19 -16.02 -8.71
C GLU A 385 -16.96 -16.38 -7.90
N ARG A 386 -17.12 -16.81 -6.65
CA ARG A 386 -16.00 -17.31 -5.82
C ARG A 386 -15.30 -18.53 -6.45
N ALA A 387 -16.03 -19.40 -7.15
CA ALA A 387 -15.44 -20.51 -7.85
C ALA A 387 -14.67 -20.05 -9.10
N GLU A 388 -15.14 -19.01 -9.79
CA GLU A 388 -14.44 -18.36 -10.90
C GLU A 388 -13.16 -17.69 -10.43
N ASP A 389 -13.22 -16.90 -9.34
CA ASP A 389 -12.06 -16.25 -8.74
C ASP A 389 -11.03 -17.28 -8.28
N LYS A 390 -11.48 -18.37 -7.67
CA LYS A 390 -10.64 -19.50 -7.30
C LYS A 390 -10.00 -20.18 -8.52
N PHE A 391 -10.71 -20.26 -9.65
CA PHE A 391 -10.15 -20.79 -10.89
C PHE A 391 -9.10 -19.83 -11.46
N LYS A 392 -9.38 -18.51 -11.48
CA LYS A 392 -8.43 -17.48 -11.94
C LYS A 392 -7.15 -17.44 -11.10
N SER A 393 -7.22 -17.81 -9.83
CA SER A 393 -6.05 -17.94 -8.97
C SER A 393 -5.34 -19.31 -9.07
N THR A 394 -5.75 -20.21 -9.97
CA THR A 394 -5.02 -21.46 -10.17
C THR A 394 -3.71 -21.24 -10.92
N ARG A 395 -2.70 -22.08 -10.60
CA ARG A 395 -1.39 -22.06 -11.29
C ARG A 395 -1.51 -22.17 -12.83
N PHE A 396 -2.48 -22.91 -13.31
CA PHE A 396 -2.69 -23.08 -14.76
C PHE A 396 -3.20 -21.81 -15.42
N TYR A 397 -4.14 -21.11 -14.77
CA TYR A 397 -4.67 -19.84 -15.29
C TYR A 397 -3.57 -18.76 -15.31
N VAL A 398 -2.87 -18.58 -14.19
CA VAL A 398 -1.80 -17.58 -14.08
C VAL A 398 -0.65 -17.87 -15.02
N LEU A 399 -0.22 -19.14 -15.16
CA LEU A 399 0.79 -19.53 -16.13
C LEU A 399 0.33 -19.23 -17.57
N GLY A 400 -0.94 -19.51 -17.90
CA GLY A 400 -1.53 -19.16 -19.21
C GLY A 400 -1.48 -17.66 -19.47
N GLN A 401 -1.78 -16.83 -18.48
CA GLN A 401 -1.71 -15.37 -18.56
C GLN A 401 -0.27 -14.90 -18.79
N GLU A 402 0.70 -15.40 -18.00
CA GLU A 402 2.11 -15.05 -18.16
C GLU A 402 2.65 -15.41 -19.55
N ILE A 403 2.31 -16.59 -20.07
CA ILE A 403 2.67 -17.00 -21.44
C ILE A 403 2.05 -16.02 -22.45
N SER A 404 0.78 -15.66 -22.28
CA SER A 404 0.08 -14.73 -23.17
C SER A 404 0.72 -13.34 -23.16
N ARG A 405 1.11 -12.84 -21.99
CA ARG A 405 1.84 -11.57 -21.83
C ARG A 405 3.19 -11.59 -22.52
N GLU A 406 3.95 -12.64 -22.32
CA GLU A 406 5.28 -12.76 -22.95
C GLU A 406 5.16 -12.83 -24.47
N ILE A 407 4.16 -13.53 -25.01
CA ILE A 407 3.87 -13.56 -26.45
C ILE A 407 3.51 -12.16 -26.95
N ALA A 408 2.65 -11.43 -26.24
CA ALA A 408 2.23 -10.07 -26.59
C ALA A 408 3.43 -9.08 -26.56
N TYR A 409 4.26 -9.18 -25.51
CA TYR A 409 5.48 -8.40 -25.36
C TYR A 409 6.47 -8.64 -26.53
N ARG A 410 6.74 -9.91 -26.84
CA ARG A 410 7.63 -10.27 -27.97
C ARG A 410 7.08 -9.80 -29.31
N LYS A 411 5.76 -9.81 -29.49
CA LYS A 411 5.10 -9.31 -30.70
C LYS A 411 5.26 -7.80 -30.84
N ARG A 412 5.06 -7.02 -29.78
CA ARG A 412 5.28 -5.56 -29.74
C ARG A 412 6.74 -5.21 -30.06
N ARG A 413 7.69 -5.86 -29.40
CA ARG A 413 9.13 -5.64 -29.61
C ARG A 413 9.59 -5.96 -31.03
N ARG A 414 8.95 -6.95 -31.71
CA ARG A 414 9.20 -7.25 -33.14
C ARG A 414 8.62 -6.17 -34.06
N GLN A 415 7.51 -5.57 -33.70
CA GLN A 415 6.91 -4.48 -34.47
C GLN A 415 7.72 -3.17 -34.34
N GLU A 416 8.23 -2.87 -33.16
CA GLU A 416 9.11 -1.74 -32.89
C GLU A 416 10.45 -1.82 -33.62
N LYS A 417 11.01 -3.04 -33.77
CA LYS A 417 12.25 -3.25 -34.53
C LYS A 417 12.07 -3.19 -36.07
N LYS A 418 10.83 -3.14 -36.55
CA LYS A 418 10.51 -3.02 -37.98
C LYS A 418 10.15 -1.60 -38.42
N LYS A 419 10.00 -0.70 -37.47
CA LYS A 419 9.91 0.75 -37.65
C LYS A 419 11.28 1.41 -37.49
#